data_4478ef611bfdea9e3c84289847abbbfd
#
_entry.id   4478ef611bfdea9e3c84289847abbbfd
#
_cell.length_a   1.000
_cell.length_b   1.000
_cell.length_c   1.000
_cell.angle_alpha   90.00
_cell.angle_beta   90.00
_cell.angle_gamma   90.00
#
_symmetry.space_group_name_H-M   'P 1'
#
loop_
_entity.id
_entity.type
_entity.pdbx_description
1 polymer ?
#
loop_
_entity_poly.entity_id
_entity_poly.type
_entity_poly.pdbx_seq_one_letter_code
_entity_poly.pdbx_strand_id
1 'polypeptide(L)'
;MTALYILLAIVLLGVLIMVHELGHFGASRLCGIAVKEFSIGFGPKLLQWKSRKHETLFTLRPIPLGGYCMFYGDTDDDPKGEKVDDPRNYNKAPVWKRLISVVAGPLMNLVLAFVVAIVLMAGYGQLPATPFVVQVEAGMPAAQAGLAAEDRFVSIGGKSMTDKPVTDVIDEINRTNDGSPIEMVVEREGEQKTFTVAPVLDPATGSYRVGVTIQQGVKPMPSGQYVRYAWDACVQSSSAILQALGK
;
A
#
# COMPACT_ATOMS: atom_id res chain seq x y z
N MET A 1 10.55 4.29 -22.45
CA MET A 1 10.14 4.26 -21.03
C MET A 1 8.63 4.51 -20.88
N THR A 2 8.07 5.62 -21.37
CA THR A 2 6.65 5.99 -21.21
C THR A 2 5.65 4.92 -21.72
N ALA A 3 5.87 4.35 -22.92
CA ALA A 3 4.99 3.33 -23.48
C ALA A 3 4.90 2.05 -22.63
N LEU A 4 6.02 1.63 -22.03
CA LEU A 4 6.06 0.48 -21.13
C LEU A 4 5.24 0.72 -19.85
N TYR A 5 5.33 1.93 -19.27
CA TYR A 5 4.55 2.28 -18.07
C TYR A 5 3.06 2.34 -18.38
N ILE A 6 2.67 2.87 -19.54
CA ILE A 6 1.26 2.89 -19.99
C ILE A 6 0.75 1.45 -20.16
N LEU A 7 1.50 0.60 -20.83
CA LEU A 7 1.13 -0.82 -21.00
C LEU A 7 0.97 -1.52 -19.65
N LEU A 8 1.91 -1.32 -18.74
CA LEU A 8 1.86 -1.89 -17.39
C LEU A 8 0.62 -1.40 -16.62
N ALA A 9 0.31 -0.10 -16.70
CA ALA A 9 -0.87 0.47 -16.05
C ALA A 9 -2.17 -0.14 -16.60
N ILE A 10 -2.27 -0.36 -17.92
CA ILE A 10 -3.42 -1.00 -18.56
C ILE A 10 -3.57 -2.45 -18.06
N VAL A 11 -2.46 -3.20 -17.99
CA VAL A 11 -2.48 -4.59 -17.50
C VAL A 11 -2.90 -4.64 -16.03
N LEU A 12 -2.35 -3.77 -15.18
CA LEU A 12 -2.71 -3.69 -13.76
C LEU A 12 -4.18 -3.35 -13.56
N LEU A 13 -4.70 -2.36 -14.32
CA LEU A 13 -6.11 -2.01 -14.30
C LEU A 13 -6.98 -3.20 -14.73
N GLY A 14 -6.59 -3.91 -15.78
CA GLY A 14 -7.29 -5.11 -16.24
C GLY A 14 -7.35 -6.20 -15.19
N VAL A 15 -6.25 -6.46 -14.48
CA VAL A 15 -6.20 -7.41 -13.36
C VAL A 15 -7.13 -6.98 -12.23
N LEU A 16 -7.10 -5.70 -11.86
CA LEU A 16 -7.93 -5.15 -10.78
C LEU A 16 -9.42 -5.30 -11.10
N ILE A 17 -9.83 -4.99 -12.32
CA ILE A 17 -11.23 -5.15 -12.76
C ILE A 17 -11.60 -6.64 -12.82
N MET A 18 -10.74 -7.50 -13.35
CA MET A 18 -11.00 -8.93 -13.40
C MET A 18 -11.23 -9.53 -12.00
N VAL A 19 -10.42 -9.16 -11.02
CA VAL A 19 -10.57 -9.62 -9.62
C VAL A 19 -11.87 -9.08 -9.02
N HIS A 20 -12.24 -7.84 -9.32
CA HIS A 20 -13.52 -7.26 -8.94
C HIS A 20 -14.70 -8.07 -9.47
N GLU A 21 -14.72 -8.37 -10.77
CA GLU A 21 -15.78 -9.17 -11.41
C GLU A 21 -15.81 -10.62 -10.87
N LEU A 22 -14.65 -11.19 -10.54
CA LEU A 22 -14.57 -12.50 -9.86
C LEU A 22 -15.25 -12.47 -8.49
N GLY A 23 -15.21 -11.35 -7.79
CA GLY A 23 -15.94 -11.14 -6.53
C GLY A 23 -17.44 -11.27 -6.73
N HIS A 24 -18.01 -10.55 -7.68
CA HIS A 24 -19.43 -10.63 -8.06
C HIS A 24 -19.82 -12.06 -8.47
N PHE A 25 -19.03 -12.66 -9.34
CA PHE A 25 -19.24 -14.01 -9.83
C PHE A 25 -19.26 -15.04 -8.69
N GLY A 26 -18.23 -15.03 -7.83
CA GLY A 26 -18.09 -15.99 -6.73
C GLY A 26 -19.22 -15.87 -5.71
N ALA A 27 -19.51 -14.65 -5.27
CA ALA A 27 -20.56 -14.38 -4.28
C ALA A 27 -21.94 -14.74 -4.80
N SER A 28 -22.26 -14.37 -6.05
CA SER A 28 -23.54 -14.72 -6.68
C SER A 28 -23.74 -16.23 -6.75
N ARG A 29 -22.70 -16.94 -7.12
CA ARG A 29 -22.71 -18.41 -7.15
C ARG A 29 -22.97 -19.04 -5.77
N LEU A 30 -22.28 -18.53 -4.73
CA LEU A 30 -22.49 -18.98 -3.34
C LEU A 30 -23.88 -18.65 -2.83
N CYS A 31 -24.46 -17.54 -3.26
CA CYS A 31 -25.83 -17.13 -2.93
C CYS A 31 -26.90 -17.86 -3.75
N GLY A 32 -26.53 -18.72 -4.72
CA GLY A 32 -27.45 -19.42 -5.59
C GLY A 32 -28.07 -18.57 -6.70
N ILE A 33 -27.46 -17.43 -7.03
CA ILE A 33 -27.84 -16.56 -8.16
C ILE A 33 -27.16 -17.09 -9.42
N ALA A 34 -27.92 -17.25 -10.51
CA ALA A 34 -27.39 -17.76 -11.76
C ALA A 34 -26.69 -16.64 -12.56
N VAL A 35 -25.43 -16.91 -12.93
CA VAL A 35 -24.64 -16.01 -13.78
C VAL A 35 -24.80 -16.42 -15.23
N LYS A 36 -25.30 -15.52 -16.06
CA LYS A 36 -25.53 -15.70 -17.50
C LYS A 36 -24.23 -15.68 -18.29
N GLU A 37 -23.44 -14.61 -18.14
CA GLU A 37 -22.14 -14.46 -18.79
C GLU A 37 -21.11 -13.86 -17.84
N PHE A 38 -19.90 -14.39 -17.89
CA PHE A 38 -18.71 -13.82 -17.26
C PHE A 38 -17.70 -13.50 -18.36
N SER A 39 -17.45 -12.22 -18.56
CA SER A 39 -16.57 -11.74 -19.63
C SER A 39 -15.32 -11.08 -19.10
N ILE A 40 -14.19 -11.45 -19.67
CA ILE A 40 -12.90 -10.79 -19.46
C ILE A 40 -12.61 -9.94 -20.70
N GLY A 41 -12.48 -8.63 -20.51
CA GLY A 41 -12.25 -7.67 -21.58
C GLY A 41 -13.53 -7.17 -22.24
N PHE A 42 -13.35 -6.26 -23.21
CA PHE A 42 -14.39 -5.70 -24.07
C PHE A 42 -14.08 -5.96 -25.55
N GLY A 43 -15.08 -5.73 -26.42
CA GLY A 43 -14.97 -5.89 -27.86
C GLY A 43 -15.56 -7.20 -28.39
N PRO A 44 -15.19 -7.63 -29.60
CA PRO A 44 -15.70 -8.85 -30.20
C PRO A 44 -15.25 -10.09 -29.41
N LYS A 45 -16.06 -11.15 -29.42
CA LYS A 45 -15.75 -12.40 -28.72
C LYS A 45 -14.61 -13.14 -29.43
N LEU A 46 -13.47 -13.30 -28.77
CA LEU A 46 -12.33 -14.09 -29.28
C LEU A 46 -12.49 -15.58 -28.96
N LEU A 47 -12.78 -15.86 -27.69
CA LEU A 47 -13.01 -17.23 -27.20
C LEU A 47 -14.27 -17.25 -26.37
N GLN A 48 -15.05 -18.33 -26.50
CA GLN A 48 -16.30 -18.51 -25.77
C GLN A 48 -16.48 -19.98 -25.43
N TRP A 49 -16.80 -20.25 -24.16
CA TRP A 49 -17.15 -21.61 -23.75
C TRP A 49 -18.26 -21.58 -22.68
N LYS A 50 -19.13 -22.56 -22.72
CA LYS A 50 -20.23 -22.71 -21.77
C LYS A 50 -19.88 -23.76 -20.72
N SER A 51 -20.03 -23.39 -19.44
CA SER A 51 -19.88 -24.34 -18.34
C SER A 51 -21.02 -25.36 -18.36
N ARG A 52 -20.69 -26.66 -18.42
CA ARG A 52 -21.69 -27.74 -18.44
C ARG A 52 -22.51 -27.82 -17.14
N LYS A 53 -21.88 -27.51 -16.00
CA LYS A 53 -22.48 -27.64 -14.67
C LYS A 53 -23.35 -26.45 -14.29
N HIS A 54 -23.02 -25.26 -14.78
CA HIS A 54 -23.59 -24.03 -14.25
C HIS A 54 -24.24 -23.13 -15.32
N GLU A 55 -24.20 -23.56 -16.58
CA GLU A 55 -24.77 -22.86 -17.73
C GLU A 55 -24.17 -21.46 -17.99
N THR A 56 -23.20 -21.02 -17.17
CA THR A 56 -22.51 -19.73 -17.36
C THR A 56 -21.67 -19.75 -18.63
N LEU A 57 -21.80 -18.71 -19.40
CA LEU A 57 -21.00 -18.44 -20.58
C LEU A 57 -19.75 -17.68 -20.19
N PHE A 58 -18.58 -18.25 -20.42
CA PHE A 58 -17.31 -17.58 -20.24
C PHE A 58 -16.84 -17.01 -21.58
N THR A 59 -16.47 -15.74 -21.59
CA THR A 59 -16.08 -15.05 -22.82
C THR A 59 -14.77 -14.30 -22.59
N LEU A 60 -13.82 -14.45 -23.52
CA LEU A 60 -12.58 -13.68 -23.58
C LEU A 60 -12.65 -12.70 -24.77
N ARG A 61 -12.29 -11.44 -24.54
CA ARG A 61 -12.35 -10.36 -25.50
C ARG A 61 -11.01 -9.63 -25.61
N PRO A 62 -10.66 -8.99 -26.73
CA PRO A 62 -9.31 -8.49 -27.00
C PRO A 62 -8.91 -7.24 -26.20
N ILE A 63 -9.85 -6.44 -25.73
CA ILE A 63 -9.55 -5.17 -25.03
C ILE A 63 -9.50 -5.44 -23.54
N PRO A 64 -8.31 -5.46 -22.88
CA PRO A 64 -8.16 -5.84 -21.47
C PRO A 64 -8.53 -4.71 -20.49
N LEU A 65 -9.37 -3.78 -20.91
CA LEU A 65 -9.78 -2.60 -20.12
C LEU A 65 -11.05 -2.85 -19.30
N GLY A 66 -11.31 -4.09 -18.88
CA GLY A 66 -12.50 -4.36 -18.10
C GLY A 66 -12.99 -5.80 -18.20
N GLY A 67 -14.21 -5.98 -17.75
CA GLY A 67 -14.94 -7.23 -17.78
C GLY A 67 -16.36 -6.95 -17.31
N TYR A 68 -17.20 -7.98 -17.25
CA TYR A 68 -18.51 -7.90 -16.65
C TYR A 68 -19.02 -9.26 -16.19
N CYS A 69 -19.84 -9.22 -15.17
CA CYS A 69 -20.60 -10.36 -14.67
C CYS A 69 -22.09 -10.08 -14.88
N MET A 70 -22.72 -10.76 -15.83
CA MET A 70 -24.12 -10.57 -16.19
C MET A 70 -24.97 -11.65 -15.53
N PHE A 71 -26.06 -11.26 -14.90
CA PHE A 71 -27.00 -12.17 -14.27
C PHE A 71 -28.24 -12.38 -15.11
N TYR A 72 -28.96 -13.49 -14.88
CA TYR A 72 -30.29 -13.66 -15.45
C TYR A 72 -31.27 -12.70 -14.75
N GLY A 73 -31.94 -11.86 -15.51
CA GLY A 73 -32.93 -10.89 -15.05
C GLY A 73 -32.37 -9.55 -14.57
N ASP A 74 -31.07 -9.30 -14.76
CA ASP A 74 -30.41 -8.04 -14.34
C ASP A 74 -30.60 -6.90 -15.35
N THR A 75 -30.87 -7.21 -16.61
CA THR A 75 -31.02 -6.21 -17.67
C THR A 75 -32.37 -6.33 -18.35
N ASP A 76 -32.96 -5.17 -18.71
CA ASP A 76 -34.13 -5.06 -19.59
C ASP A 76 -33.84 -5.56 -21.02
N ASP A 77 -32.57 -5.84 -21.33
CA ASP A 77 -32.06 -6.32 -22.60
C ASP A 77 -32.22 -7.85 -22.81
N ASP A 78 -33.03 -8.52 -22.01
CA ASP A 78 -33.41 -9.91 -22.28
C ASP A 78 -34.79 -9.98 -22.98
N PRO A 79 -34.87 -9.63 -24.28
CA PRO A 79 -36.13 -9.55 -25.00
C PRO A 79 -36.82 -10.92 -25.19
N LYS A 80 -36.16 -12.01 -24.80
CA LYS A 80 -36.67 -13.38 -24.87
C LYS A 80 -37.10 -13.95 -23.53
N GLY A 81 -36.96 -13.18 -22.44
CA GLY A 81 -37.37 -13.63 -21.11
C GLY A 81 -36.73 -14.96 -20.68
N GLU A 82 -35.49 -15.22 -21.11
CA GLU A 82 -34.80 -16.46 -20.76
C GLU A 82 -34.69 -16.57 -19.24
N LYS A 83 -35.36 -17.60 -18.69
CA LYS A 83 -35.37 -17.94 -17.26
C LYS A 83 -36.02 -16.89 -16.34
N VAL A 84 -37.04 -16.14 -16.80
CA VAL A 84 -37.85 -15.26 -15.94
C VAL A 84 -38.40 -16.04 -14.73
N ASP A 85 -38.75 -17.30 -14.93
CA ASP A 85 -39.32 -18.18 -13.87
C ASP A 85 -38.28 -19.01 -13.11
N ASP A 86 -36.99 -18.94 -13.45
CA ASP A 86 -35.94 -19.61 -12.70
C ASP A 86 -35.81 -18.99 -11.29
N PRO A 87 -35.89 -19.81 -10.23
CA PRO A 87 -35.71 -19.32 -8.84
C PRO A 87 -34.32 -18.72 -8.59
N ARG A 88 -33.35 -18.99 -9.45
CA ARG A 88 -31.99 -18.44 -9.40
C ARG A 88 -31.83 -17.08 -10.09
N ASN A 89 -32.96 -16.53 -10.62
CA ASN A 89 -32.99 -15.21 -11.26
C ASN A 89 -32.61 -14.13 -10.22
N TYR A 90 -31.79 -13.15 -10.64
CA TYR A 90 -31.29 -12.08 -9.78
C TYR A 90 -32.43 -11.28 -9.13
N ASN A 91 -33.48 -10.94 -9.88
CA ASN A 91 -34.62 -10.19 -9.39
C ASN A 91 -35.51 -10.96 -8.41
N LYS A 92 -35.50 -12.31 -8.47
CA LYS A 92 -36.19 -13.19 -7.50
C LYS A 92 -35.38 -13.45 -6.25
N ALA A 93 -34.07 -13.16 -6.27
CA ALA A 93 -33.22 -13.35 -5.10
C ALA A 93 -33.55 -12.36 -3.97
N PRO A 94 -33.53 -12.79 -2.71
CA PRO A 94 -33.70 -11.91 -1.55
C PRO A 94 -32.71 -10.75 -1.58
N VAL A 95 -33.11 -9.58 -1.09
CA VAL A 95 -32.31 -8.34 -1.11
C VAL A 95 -30.91 -8.54 -0.51
N TRP A 96 -30.79 -9.27 0.59
CA TRP A 96 -29.48 -9.52 1.22
C TRP A 96 -28.52 -10.32 0.33
N LYS A 97 -29.02 -11.27 -0.50
CA LYS A 97 -28.19 -12.03 -1.45
C LYS A 97 -27.69 -11.12 -2.57
N ARG A 98 -28.56 -10.23 -3.07
CA ARG A 98 -28.19 -9.23 -4.06
C ARG A 98 -27.15 -8.25 -3.51
N LEU A 99 -27.34 -7.80 -2.26
CA LEU A 99 -26.39 -6.93 -1.57
C LEU A 99 -25.01 -7.57 -1.43
N ILE A 100 -24.96 -8.84 -0.97
CA ILE A 100 -23.69 -9.60 -0.89
C ILE A 100 -23.02 -9.69 -2.26
N SER A 101 -23.81 -10.00 -3.32
CA SER A 101 -23.30 -10.07 -4.68
C SER A 101 -22.67 -8.75 -5.13
N VAL A 102 -23.31 -7.60 -4.85
CA VAL A 102 -22.80 -6.28 -5.22
C VAL A 102 -21.57 -5.88 -4.42
N VAL A 103 -21.58 -6.10 -3.10
CA VAL A 103 -20.47 -5.71 -2.21
C VAL A 103 -19.23 -6.58 -2.43
N ALA A 104 -19.39 -7.80 -2.93
CA ALA A 104 -18.30 -8.75 -3.12
C ALA A 104 -17.24 -8.28 -4.13
N GLY A 105 -17.60 -7.49 -5.14
CA GLY A 105 -16.66 -6.91 -6.10
C GLY A 105 -15.62 -6.01 -5.42
N PRO A 106 -16.05 -4.91 -4.79
CA PRO A 106 -15.15 -4.04 -4.02
C PRO A 106 -14.36 -4.77 -2.92
N LEU A 107 -15.01 -5.71 -2.21
CA LEU A 107 -14.37 -6.50 -1.17
C LEU A 107 -13.21 -7.34 -1.73
N MET A 108 -13.38 -7.91 -2.91
CA MET A 108 -12.33 -8.72 -3.55
C MET A 108 -11.12 -7.88 -3.94
N ASN A 109 -11.30 -6.59 -4.27
CA ASN A 109 -10.19 -5.66 -4.48
C ASN A 109 -9.43 -5.36 -3.19
N LEU A 110 -10.11 -5.28 -2.04
CA LEU A 110 -9.43 -5.17 -0.74
C LEU A 110 -8.62 -6.43 -0.42
N VAL A 111 -9.16 -7.62 -0.72
CA VAL A 111 -8.42 -8.89 -0.58
C VAL A 111 -7.19 -8.89 -1.48
N LEU A 112 -7.32 -8.46 -2.74
CA LEU A 112 -6.18 -8.34 -3.65
C LEU A 112 -5.14 -7.37 -3.12
N ALA A 113 -5.54 -6.19 -2.65
CA ALA A 113 -4.64 -5.19 -2.07
C ALA A 113 -3.85 -5.78 -0.87
N PHE A 114 -4.53 -6.51 0.00
CA PHE A 114 -3.91 -7.17 1.15
C PHE A 114 -2.91 -8.25 0.72
N VAL A 115 -3.25 -9.10 -0.26
CA VAL A 115 -2.34 -10.12 -0.79
C VAL A 115 -1.10 -9.47 -1.42
N VAL A 116 -1.30 -8.42 -2.24
CA VAL A 116 -0.19 -7.67 -2.85
C VAL A 116 0.69 -7.03 -1.78
N ALA A 117 0.10 -6.45 -0.72
CA ALA A 117 0.85 -5.88 0.39
C ALA A 117 1.72 -6.94 1.09
N ILE A 118 1.18 -8.15 1.35
CA ILE A 118 1.97 -9.25 1.94
C ILE A 118 3.15 -9.62 1.03
N VAL A 119 2.92 -9.76 -0.28
CA VAL A 119 3.99 -10.10 -1.24
C VAL A 119 5.07 -9.02 -1.28
N LEU A 120 4.67 -7.74 -1.28
CA LEU A 120 5.62 -6.62 -1.24
C LEU A 120 6.40 -6.58 0.08
N MET A 121 5.74 -6.81 1.22
CA MET A 121 6.42 -6.89 2.52
C MET A 121 7.39 -8.08 2.58
N ALA A 122 7.05 -9.21 1.98
CA ALA A 122 7.93 -10.38 1.92
C ALA A 122 9.16 -10.16 1.02
N GLY A 123 9.00 -9.41 -0.09
CA GLY A 123 10.08 -9.17 -1.05
C GLY A 123 10.95 -7.96 -0.72
N TYR A 124 10.34 -6.90 -0.20
CA TYR A 124 10.98 -5.58 -0.05
C TYR A 124 10.75 -4.96 1.33
N GLY A 125 10.08 -5.66 2.25
CA GLY A 125 9.73 -5.11 3.55
C GLY A 125 10.97 -4.82 4.38
N GLN A 126 11.07 -3.57 4.83
CA GLN A 126 12.13 -3.09 5.69
C GLN A 126 11.53 -2.36 6.89
N LEU A 127 12.13 -2.59 8.05
CA LEU A 127 11.81 -1.85 9.25
C LEU A 127 12.81 -0.70 9.41
N PRO A 128 12.41 0.40 10.02
CA PRO A 128 13.36 1.42 10.44
C PRO A 128 14.43 0.78 11.34
N ALA A 129 15.67 1.09 11.04
CA ALA A 129 16.80 0.81 11.91
C ALA A 129 17.39 2.14 12.38
N THR A 130 18.39 2.09 13.24
CA THR A 130 19.03 3.28 13.78
C THR A 130 19.46 4.25 12.68
N PRO A 131 19.04 5.54 12.71
CA PRO A 131 19.49 6.56 11.78
C PRO A 131 21.00 6.77 11.88
N PHE A 132 21.64 7.13 10.76
CA PHE A 132 23.08 7.33 10.71
C PHE A 132 23.45 8.57 9.91
N VAL A 133 24.66 9.08 10.15
CA VAL A 133 25.24 10.24 9.47
C VAL A 133 25.75 9.80 8.09
N VAL A 134 25.29 10.46 7.04
CA VAL A 134 25.78 10.26 5.66
C VAL A 134 26.94 11.20 5.38
N GLN A 135 26.79 12.45 5.81
CA GLN A 135 27.76 13.50 5.55
C GLN A 135 27.79 14.50 6.70
N VAL A 136 28.98 15.01 7.00
CA VAL A 136 29.22 16.08 7.97
C VAL A 136 29.74 17.30 7.20
N GLU A 137 29.09 18.44 7.37
CA GLU A 137 29.49 19.71 6.74
C GLU A 137 30.74 20.27 7.40
N ALA A 138 31.77 20.53 6.61
CA ALA A 138 33.02 21.08 7.10
C ALA A 138 32.83 22.49 7.76
N GLY A 139 33.43 22.66 8.91
CA GLY A 139 33.33 23.92 9.67
C GLY A 139 32.07 24.04 10.53
N MET A 140 31.12 23.14 10.43
CA MET A 140 29.92 23.12 11.26
C MET A 140 30.17 22.42 12.61
N PRO A 141 29.32 22.65 13.63
CA PRO A 141 29.52 22.12 14.98
C PRO A 141 29.75 20.60 15.07
N ALA A 142 29.05 19.83 14.27
CA ALA A 142 29.20 18.36 14.24
C ALA A 142 30.62 17.95 13.80
N ALA A 143 31.16 18.62 12.76
CA ALA A 143 32.56 18.41 12.32
C ALA A 143 33.56 18.77 13.39
N GLN A 144 33.36 19.91 14.07
CA GLN A 144 34.23 20.39 15.15
C GLN A 144 34.19 19.45 16.36
N ALA A 145 33.04 18.86 16.66
CA ALA A 145 32.90 17.86 17.73
C ALA A 145 33.49 16.49 17.37
N GLY A 146 33.77 16.24 16.08
CA GLY A 146 34.38 14.99 15.62
C GLY A 146 33.38 13.92 15.16
N LEU A 147 32.12 14.28 14.90
CA LEU A 147 31.21 13.37 14.19
C LEU A 147 31.73 13.08 12.78
N ALA A 148 31.46 11.89 12.29
CA ALA A 148 31.87 11.41 10.98
C ALA A 148 30.73 10.70 10.24
N ALA A 149 30.93 10.45 8.95
CA ALA A 149 30.04 9.59 8.18
C ALA A 149 30.00 8.17 8.82
N GLU A 150 28.90 7.47 8.65
CA GLU A 150 28.59 6.14 9.20
C GLU A 150 28.31 6.11 10.71
N ASP A 151 28.43 7.24 11.44
CA ASP A 151 28.02 7.31 12.84
C ASP A 151 26.52 7.00 13.00
N ARG A 152 26.15 5.99 13.79
CA ARG A 152 24.75 5.61 14.08
C ARG A 152 24.31 6.24 15.40
N PHE A 153 23.18 6.95 15.39
CA PHE A 153 22.68 7.64 16.58
C PHE A 153 22.11 6.65 17.60
N VAL A 154 22.79 6.46 18.71
CA VAL A 154 22.31 5.64 19.85
C VAL A 154 21.40 6.47 20.75
N SER A 155 21.83 7.68 21.14
CA SER A 155 21.00 8.62 21.92
C SER A 155 21.36 10.07 21.61
N ILE A 156 20.38 10.96 21.81
CA ILE A 156 20.52 12.43 21.68
C ILE A 156 19.84 13.04 22.90
N GLY A 157 20.55 13.87 23.67
CA GLY A 157 20.01 14.49 24.87
C GLY A 157 19.48 13.48 25.89
N GLY A 158 20.10 12.29 25.98
CA GLY A 158 19.65 11.20 26.84
C GLY A 158 18.48 10.37 26.30
N LYS A 159 17.89 10.72 25.17
CA LYS A 159 16.77 10.00 24.56
C LYS A 159 17.29 8.99 23.52
N SER A 160 16.87 7.72 23.62
CA SER A 160 17.29 6.67 22.68
C SER A 160 16.75 6.93 21.27
N MET A 161 17.66 6.79 20.29
CA MET A 161 17.39 6.90 18.85
C MET A 161 17.49 5.53 18.13
N THR A 162 17.77 4.47 18.87
CA THR A 162 17.86 3.12 18.31
C THR A 162 16.53 2.70 17.72
N ASP A 163 16.54 2.28 16.44
CA ASP A 163 15.36 1.87 15.67
C ASP A 163 14.24 2.93 15.60
N LYS A 164 14.58 4.19 15.79
CA LYS A 164 13.65 5.31 15.64
C LYS A 164 13.67 5.89 14.22
N PRO A 165 12.58 6.53 13.76
CA PRO A 165 12.61 7.25 12.50
C PRO A 165 13.57 8.44 12.55
N VAL A 166 14.13 8.82 11.39
CA VAL A 166 15.03 9.94 11.27
C VAL A 166 14.41 11.28 11.74
N THR A 167 13.08 11.38 11.66
CA THR A 167 12.31 12.51 12.16
C THR A 167 12.51 12.74 13.66
N ASP A 168 12.58 11.65 14.45
CA ASP A 168 12.79 11.75 15.90
C ASP A 168 14.17 12.36 16.23
N VAL A 169 15.19 12.07 15.40
CA VAL A 169 16.52 12.67 15.51
C VAL A 169 16.48 14.17 15.23
N ILE A 170 15.78 14.54 14.14
CA ILE A 170 15.61 15.95 13.74
C ILE A 170 14.84 16.72 14.80
N ASP A 171 13.73 16.14 15.29
CA ASP A 171 12.89 16.77 16.32
C ASP A 171 13.67 16.97 17.64
N GLU A 172 14.51 16.00 18.02
CA GLU A 172 15.30 16.11 19.24
C GLU A 172 16.42 17.17 19.12
N ILE A 173 17.07 17.27 17.96
CA ILE A 173 18.03 18.35 17.67
C ILE A 173 17.31 19.71 17.69
N ASN A 174 16.14 19.81 17.08
CA ASN A 174 15.37 21.05 16.99
C ASN A 174 14.73 21.46 18.33
N ARG A 175 14.52 20.52 19.25
CA ARG A 175 13.97 20.81 20.57
C ARG A 175 14.86 21.72 21.41
N THR A 176 16.17 21.70 21.15
CA THR A 176 17.15 22.54 21.80
C THR A 176 17.34 23.85 21.00
N ASN A 177 16.29 24.71 21.04
CA ASN A 177 16.21 25.95 20.23
C ASN A 177 17.02 27.11 20.79
N ASP A 178 17.86 26.87 21.80
CA ASP A 178 18.63 27.93 22.49
C ASP A 178 20.15 27.87 22.19
N GLY A 179 20.56 26.93 21.33
CA GLY A 179 21.98 26.71 21.04
C GLY A 179 22.75 25.99 22.15
N SER A 180 22.08 25.51 23.19
CA SER A 180 22.70 24.72 24.26
C SER A 180 23.38 23.47 23.71
N PRO A 181 24.54 23.06 24.27
CA PRO A 181 25.22 21.85 23.86
C PRO A 181 24.36 20.63 24.07
N ILE A 182 24.28 19.78 23.05
CA ILE A 182 23.54 18.53 23.04
C ILE A 182 24.54 17.39 23.12
N GLU A 183 24.32 16.49 24.08
CA GLU A 183 25.06 15.23 24.14
C GLU A 183 24.50 14.25 23.11
N MET A 184 25.37 13.75 22.23
CA MET A 184 25.06 12.78 21.21
C MET A 184 25.92 11.55 21.40
N VAL A 185 25.30 10.40 21.67
CA VAL A 185 25.98 9.11 21.70
C VAL A 185 25.78 8.43 20.37
N VAL A 186 26.85 8.07 19.71
CA VAL A 186 26.83 7.35 18.45
C VAL A 186 27.61 6.05 18.54
N GLU A 187 27.27 5.09 17.71
CA GLU A 187 28.04 3.88 17.48
C GLU A 187 28.87 4.05 16.21
N ARG A 188 30.19 3.91 16.34
CA ARG A 188 31.17 3.93 15.25
C ARG A 188 32.03 2.67 15.34
N GLU A 189 32.01 1.84 14.31
CA GLU A 189 32.77 0.57 14.26
C GLU A 189 32.49 -0.37 15.43
N GLY A 190 31.24 -0.37 15.93
CA GLY A 190 30.79 -1.19 17.06
C GLY A 190 31.13 -0.62 18.45
N GLU A 191 31.80 0.55 18.52
CA GLU A 191 32.08 1.25 19.79
C GLU A 191 31.18 2.45 19.97
N GLN A 192 30.68 2.68 21.20
CA GLN A 192 29.92 3.88 21.51
C GLN A 192 30.88 5.04 21.82
N LYS A 193 30.65 6.19 21.15
CA LYS A 193 31.39 7.44 21.35
C LYS A 193 30.41 8.54 21.69
N THR A 194 30.76 9.37 22.65
CA THR A 194 29.96 10.49 23.12
C THR A 194 30.56 11.79 22.59
N PHE A 195 29.73 12.60 21.94
CA PHE A 195 30.10 13.92 21.45
C PHE A 195 29.18 14.97 22.04
N THR A 196 29.72 16.12 22.33
CA THR A 196 28.92 17.31 22.73
C THR A 196 28.91 18.30 21.57
N VAL A 197 27.76 18.56 21.04
CA VAL A 197 27.57 19.41 19.86
C VAL A 197 26.69 20.59 20.22
N ALA A 198 27.21 21.84 20.05
CA ALA A 198 26.44 23.04 20.26
C ALA A 198 25.86 23.53 18.92
N PRO A 199 24.53 23.44 18.71
CA PRO A 199 23.92 23.90 17.46
C PRO A 199 24.14 25.38 17.21
N VAL A 200 24.33 25.79 15.94
CA VAL A 200 24.43 27.18 15.55
C VAL A 200 23.17 27.63 14.82
N LEU A 201 22.77 28.89 15.04
CA LEU A 201 21.65 29.51 14.34
C LEU A 201 22.03 29.74 12.87
N ASP A 202 21.25 29.18 11.97
CA ASP A 202 21.34 29.47 10.54
C ASP A 202 20.56 30.76 10.23
N PRO A 203 21.23 31.83 9.83
CA PRO A 203 20.57 33.12 9.58
C PRO A 203 19.57 33.07 8.41
N ALA A 204 19.77 32.14 7.47
CA ALA A 204 18.91 32.01 6.29
C ALA A 204 17.57 31.36 6.59
N THR A 205 17.54 30.38 7.51
CA THR A 205 16.35 29.61 7.84
C THR A 205 15.77 29.96 9.21
N GLY A 206 16.53 30.64 10.07
CA GLY A 206 16.14 30.90 11.46
C GLY A 206 16.11 29.65 12.35
N SER A 207 16.69 28.54 11.88
CA SER A 207 16.73 27.27 12.59
C SER A 207 18.12 26.94 13.12
N TYR A 208 18.18 26.22 14.24
CA TYR A 208 19.45 25.72 14.75
C TYR A 208 19.91 24.50 13.96
N ARG A 209 21.20 24.46 13.58
CA ARG A 209 21.79 23.39 12.78
C ARG A 209 23.07 22.88 13.41
N VAL A 210 23.29 21.57 13.31
CA VAL A 210 24.55 20.92 13.72
C VAL A 210 25.46 20.61 12.52
N GLY A 211 24.94 20.65 11.29
CA GLY A 211 25.71 20.43 10.06
C GLY A 211 25.91 18.94 9.72
N VAL A 212 24.86 18.13 9.84
CA VAL A 212 24.87 16.73 9.44
C VAL A 212 23.74 16.43 8.44
N THR A 213 24.04 15.57 7.47
CA THR A 213 23.03 14.92 6.64
C THR A 213 22.79 13.53 7.20
N ILE A 214 21.53 13.22 7.55
CA ILE A 214 21.13 12.00 8.22
C ILE A 214 20.29 11.16 7.28
N GLN A 215 20.49 9.85 7.28
CA GLN A 215 19.68 8.89 6.55
C GLN A 215 19.09 7.85 7.50
N GLN A 216 17.89 7.38 7.16
CA GLN A 216 17.24 6.28 7.87
C GLN A 216 18.01 5.00 7.60
N GLY A 217 18.47 4.34 8.66
CA GLY A 217 18.89 2.95 8.58
C GLY A 217 17.69 2.05 8.30
N VAL A 218 17.94 0.93 7.65
CA VAL A 218 16.91 -0.08 7.37
C VAL A 218 17.40 -1.47 7.72
N LYS A 219 16.49 -2.32 8.17
CA LYS A 219 16.76 -3.74 8.44
C LYS A 219 15.66 -4.61 7.83
N PRO A 220 15.97 -5.84 7.39
CA PRO A 220 14.95 -6.74 6.83
C PRO A 220 13.83 -6.98 7.82
N MET A 221 12.59 -7.01 7.33
CA MET A 221 11.43 -7.32 8.16
C MET A 221 11.39 -8.81 8.45
N PRO A 222 11.20 -9.25 9.72
CA PRO A 222 11.02 -10.65 10.05
C PRO A 222 9.74 -11.23 9.39
N SER A 223 9.82 -12.46 8.87
CA SER A 223 8.73 -13.10 8.11
C SER A 223 7.41 -13.19 8.90
N GLY A 224 7.46 -13.37 10.22
CA GLY A 224 6.27 -13.40 11.07
C GLY A 224 5.50 -12.07 11.17
N GLN A 225 6.05 -10.96 10.66
CA GLN A 225 5.44 -9.63 10.76
C GLN A 225 4.77 -9.17 9.46
N TYR A 226 4.98 -9.85 8.32
CA TYR A 226 4.45 -9.41 7.02
C TYR A 226 2.94 -9.20 7.01
N VAL A 227 2.19 -10.15 7.59
CA VAL A 227 0.73 -10.10 7.62
C VAL A 227 0.24 -8.91 8.44
N ARG A 228 0.84 -8.67 9.61
CA ARG A 228 0.49 -7.54 10.49
C ARG A 228 0.75 -6.20 9.79
N TYR A 229 1.95 -5.99 9.25
CA TYR A 229 2.30 -4.74 8.58
C TYR A 229 1.49 -4.52 7.30
N ALA A 230 1.18 -5.58 6.54
CA ALA A 230 0.29 -5.49 5.40
C ALA A 230 -1.13 -5.06 5.81
N TRP A 231 -1.64 -5.60 6.91
CA TRP A 231 -2.93 -5.21 7.49
C TRP A 231 -2.93 -3.74 7.90
N ASP A 232 -1.93 -3.31 8.67
CA ASP A 232 -1.80 -1.94 9.15
C ASP A 232 -1.69 -0.96 7.96
N ALA A 233 -0.94 -1.30 6.91
CA ALA A 233 -0.83 -0.51 5.70
C ALA A 233 -2.17 -0.37 4.96
N CYS A 234 -2.95 -1.46 4.84
CA CYS A 234 -4.27 -1.43 4.22
C CYS A 234 -5.26 -0.57 5.02
N VAL A 235 -5.26 -0.71 6.35
CA VAL A 235 -6.13 0.09 7.24
C VAL A 235 -5.77 1.58 7.18
N GLN A 236 -4.49 1.92 7.26
CA GLN A 236 -4.03 3.31 7.18
C GLN A 236 -4.36 3.94 5.84
N SER A 237 -4.13 3.24 4.73
CA SER A 237 -4.46 3.74 3.39
C SER A 237 -5.96 3.97 3.23
N SER A 238 -6.79 3.03 3.70
CA SER A 238 -8.24 3.15 3.65
C SER A 238 -8.74 4.32 4.51
N SER A 239 -8.21 4.50 5.72
CA SER A 239 -8.58 5.60 6.61
C SER A 239 -8.16 6.96 6.04
N ALA A 240 -6.99 7.05 5.41
CA ALA A 240 -6.51 8.28 4.76
C ALA A 240 -7.44 8.70 3.61
N ILE A 241 -7.90 7.75 2.79
CA ILE A 241 -8.86 8.01 1.72
C ILE A 241 -10.18 8.53 2.29
N LEU A 242 -10.72 7.89 3.33
CA LEU A 242 -11.97 8.33 3.97
C LEU A 242 -11.85 9.73 4.57
N GLN A 243 -10.72 10.06 5.20
CA GLN A 243 -10.44 11.40 5.73
C GLN A 243 -10.31 12.45 4.62
N ALA A 244 -9.75 12.10 3.48
CA ALA A 244 -9.63 13.00 2.34
C ALA A 244 -10.99 13.30 1.69
N LEU A 245 -11.91 12.33 1.68
CA LEU A 245 -13.27 12.49 1.13
C LEU A 245 -14.24 13.22 2.08
N GLY A 246 -13.91 13.28 3.37
CA GLY A 246 -14.72 13.96 4.40
C GLY A 246 -14.38 15.45 4.61
N LYS A 247 -13.45 15.99 3.85
CA LYS A 247 -13.07 17.42 3.81
C LYS A 247 -13.65 18.10 2.58
#